data_6e94eea71470b3cd43cb1507edeec9f1
#
_entry.id   6e94eea71470b3cd43cb1507edeec9f1
#
_cell.length_a   1.000
_cell.length_b   1.000
_cell.length_c   1.000
_cell.angle_alpha   90.00
_cell.angle_beta   90.00
_cell.angle_gamma   90.00
#
_symmetry.space_group_name_H-M   'P 1'
#
loop_
_entity.id
_entity.type
_entity.pdbx_description
1 polymer ?
#
loop_
_entity_poly.entity_id
_entity_poly.type
_entity_poly.pdbx_seq_one_letter_code
_entity_poly.pdbx_strand_id
1 'polypeptide(L)'
;MNILVFSDSHGRVLDMFNLVENLSPDAVIHLGDYDEDAQDLRRSYPDLTVYSVRGNNDYGSDSPWFSVVTLEGVKFYLTHGNREGVVWTSCGNIAEHAKKFGCSIALYGHTHCANHVIDDDIHIFNSGSISLPRQGVASCLSLEIQNGKLIDAVFLNTDGEPISLTKQKNKSKFRWF
;
A
#
# COMPACT_ATOMS: atom_id res chain seq x y z
N MET A 1 -4.07 -16.27 -4.80
CA MET A 1 -4.77 -15.21 -4.06
C MET A 1 -4.37 -13.87 -4.64
N ASN A 2 -5.35 -13.09 -5.11
CA ASN A 2 -5.14 -11.77 -5.66
C ASN A 2 -5.52 -10.71 -4.62
N ILE A 3 -4.64 -9.75 -4.35
CA ILE A 3 -4.81 -8.73 -3.33
C ILE A 3 -4.69 -7.36 -3.98
N LEU A 4 -5.68 -6.47 -3.78
CA LEU A 4 -5.55 -5.06 -4.13
C LEU A 4 -5.14 -4.25 -2.91
N VAL A 5 -4.16 -3.37 -3.10
CA VAL A 5 -3.62 -2.51 -2.05
C VAL A 5 -3.84 -1.05 -2.42
N PHE A 6 -4.61 -0.35 -1.61
CA PHE A 6 -4.91 1.07 -1.74
C PHE A 6 -4.29 1.87 -0.59
N SER A 7 -4.07 3.14 -0.81
CA SER A 7 -3.69 4.11 0.21
C SER A 7 -4.12 5.51 -0.20
N ASP A 8 -4.23 6.39 0.80
CA ASP A 8 -4.37 7.84 0.57
C ASP A 8 -5.54 8.17 -0.38
N SER A 9 -6.72 7.57 -0.12
CA SER A 9 -7.94 7.69 -0.92
C SER A 9 -8.63 9.05 -0.74
N HIS A 10 -8.51 9.66 0.44
CA HIS A 10 -9.02 11.00 0.75
C HIS A 10 -10.47 11.23 0.33
N GLY A 11 -11.36 10.26 0.58
CA GLY A 11 -12.79 10.32 0.29
C GLY A 11 -13.16 10.08 -1.18
N ARG A 12 -12.21 9.68 -2.04
CA ARG A 12 -12.47 9.35 -3.44
C ARG A 12 -12.59 7.84 -3.64
N VAL A 13 -13.67 7.28 -3.09
CA VAL A 13 -13.90 5.83 -3.05
C VAL A 13 -14.27 5.22 -4.40
N LEU A 14 -14.79 6.00 -5.36
CA LEU A 14 -15.35 5.47 -6.60
C LEU A 14 -14.32 4.63 -7.39
N ASP A 15 -13.08 5.13 -7.50
CA ASP A 15 -12.02 4.42 -8.22
C ASP A 15 -11.67 3.09 -7.53
N MET A 16 -11.72 3.03 -6.19
CA MET A 16 -11.52 1.80 -5.44
C MET A 16 -12.65 0.79 -5.71
N PHE A 17 -13.90 1.24 -5.70
CA PHE A 17 -15.07 0.40 -6.00
C PHE A 17 -14.99 -0.17 -7.41
N ASN A 18 -14.73 0.68 -8.42
CA ASN A 18 -14.58 0.25 -9.81
C ASN A 18 -13.49 -0.81 -9.97
N LEU A 19 -12.33 -0.63 -9.31
CA LEU A 19 -11.24 -1.61 -9.37
C LEU A 19 -11.61 -2.92 -8.68
N VAL A 20 -12.30 -2.89 -7.53
CA VAL A 20 -12.79 -4.10 -6.85
C VAL A 20 -13.79 -4.86 -7.72
N GLU A 21 -14.75 -4.15 -8.35
CA GLU A 21 -15.73 -4.78 -9.24
C GLU A 21 -15.09 -5.41 -10.48
N ASN A 22 -14.17 -4.68 -11.12
CA ASN A 22 -13.55 -5.11 -12.37
C ASN A 22 -12.53 -6.24 -12.18
N LEU A 23 -11.77 -6.21 -11.07
CA LEU A 23 -10.67 -7.16 -10.86
C LEU A 23 -11.02 -8.30 -9.91
N SER A 24 -12.13 -8.19 -9.18
CA SER A 24 -12.65 -9.22 -8.25
C SER A 24 -11.55 -9.82 -7.35
N PRO A 25 -10.85 -9.00 -6.53
CA PRO A 25 -9.76 -9.49 -5.68
C PRO A 25 -10.29 -10.41 -4.57
N ASP A 26 -9.44 -11.32 -4.10
CA ASP A 26 -9.72 -12.17 -2.95
C ASP A 26 -9.65 -11.38 -1.62
N ALA A 27 -8.84 -10.32 -1.58
CA ALA A 27 -8.74 -9.42 -0.45
C ALA A 27 -8.34 -8.00 -0.87
N VAL A 28 -8.65 -7.03 -0.02
CA VAL A 28 -8.23 -5.64 -0.14
C VAL A 28 -7.44 -5.23 1.10
N ILE A 29 -6.41 -4.43 0.91
CA ILE A 29 -5.65 -3.77 1.97
C ILE A 29 -5.72 -2.27 1.75
N HIS A 30 -6.12 -1.50 2.78
CA HIS A 30 -6.11 -0.04 2.77
C HIS A 30 -5.09 0.48 3.80
N LEU A 31 -4.13 1.28 3.35
CA LEU A 31 -2.98 1.68 4.16
C LEU A 31 -3.15 3.06 4.84
N GLY A 32 -4.39 3.48 5.02
CA GLY A 32 -4.71 4.71 5.77
C GLY A 32 -4.85 5.96 4.92
N ASP A 33 -5.05 7.06 5.61
CA ASP A 33 -5.53 8.35 5.15
C ASP A 33 -6.88 8.22 4.43
N TYR A 34 -7.91 8.30 5.26
CA TYR A 34 -9.34 8.01 5.08
C TYR A 34 -9.69 6.52 5.25
N ASP A 35 -9.47 6.00 6.48
CA ASP A 35 -9.90 4.65 6.90
C ASP A 35 -11.43 4.44 6.72
N GLU A 36 -12.24 5.50 6.75
CA GLU A 36 -13.67 5.44 6.47
C GLU A 36 -13.95 4.87 5.07
N ASP A 37 -13.09 5.15 4.08
CA ASP A 37 -13.21 4.60 2.73
C ASP A 37 -13.03 3.07 2.72
N ALA A 38 -12.20 2.53 3.61
CA ALA A 38 -12.09 1.08 3.82
C ALA A 38 -13.34 0.50 4.51
N GLN A 39 -13.97 1.27 5.41
CA GLN A 39 -15.25 0.87 6.02
C GLN A 39 -16.38 0.85 4.98
N ASP A 40 -16.37 1.78 4.03
CA ASP A 40 -17.33 1.78 2.92
C ASP A 40 -17.20 0.52 2.06
N LEU A 41 -15.97 0.08 1.75
CA LEU A 41 -15.76 -1.19 1.07
C LEU A 41 -16.31 -2.37 1.88
N ARG A 42 -16.07 -2.44 3.19
CA ARG A 42 -16.60 -3.51 4.05
C ARG A 42 -18.13 -3.53 4.07
N ARG A 43 -18.75 -2.35 4.08
CA ARG A 43 -20.22 -2.24 4.06
C ARG A 43 -20.81 -2.70 2.74
N SER A 44 -20.15 -2.39 1.63
CA SER A 44 -20.63 -2.67 0.28
C SER A 44 -20.34 -4.10 -0.20
N TYR A 45 -19.25 -4.68 0.28
CA TYR A 45 -18.81 -6.03 -0.08
C TYR A 45 -18.60 -6.88 1.19
N PRO A 46 -19.69 -7.37 1.84
CA PRO A 46 -19.60 -8.10 3.11
C PRO A 46 -18.77 -9.38 3.06
N ASP A 47 -18.67 -10.01 1.89
CA ASP A 47 -17.91 -11.25 1.68
C ASP A 47 -16.43 -10.99 1.32
N LEU A 48 -16.05 -9.74 1.04
CA LEU A 48 -14.69 -9.35 0.72
C LEU A 48 -13.90 -9.10 2.00
N THR A 49 -12.77 -9.78 2.14
CA THR A 49 -11.85 -9.51 3.25
C THR A 49 -11.13 -8.18 3.04
N VAL A 50 -11.34 -7.21 3.94
CA VAL A 50 -10.70 -5.90 3.87
C VAL A 50 -9.88 -5.66 5.14
N TYR A 51 -8.57 -5.54 4.99
CA TYR A 51 -7.65 -5.10 6.04
C TYR A 51 -7.43 -3.60 5.94
N SER A 52 -7.33 -2.91 7.08
CA SER A 52 -6.93 -1.51 7.08
C SER A 52 -6.04 -1.16 8.25
N VAL A 53 -5.25 -0.12 8.07
CA VAL A 53 -4.53 0.60 9.10
C VAL A 53 -4.88 2.07 8.97
N ARG A 54 -4.77 2.84 10.06
CA ARG A 54 -5.02 4.28 10.01
C ARG A 54 -3.77 5.08 9.67
N GLY A 55 -3.97 6.18 8.97
CA GLY A 55 -2.97 7.18 8.67
C GLY A 55 -3.02 8.39 9.60
N ASN A 56 -2.28 9.42 9.25
CA ASN A 56 -2.20 10.66 10.05
C ASN A 56 -3.45 11.55 9.91
N ASN A 57 -4.27 11.36 8.89
CA ASN A 57 -5.52 12.09 8.71
C ASN A 57 -6.75 11.37 9.28
N ASP A 58 -6.59 10.16 9.82
CA ASP A 58 -7.68 9.33 10.37
C ASP A 58 -7.92 9.64 11.85
N TYR A 59 -8.34 10.88 12.15
CA TYR A 59 -8.65 11.31 13.50
C TYR A 59 -9.85 10.55 14.06
N GLY A 60 -9.67 9.92 15.23
CA GLY A 60 -10.74 9.17 15.90
C GLY A 60 -11.01 7.78 15.33
N SER A 61 -10.25 7.31 14.34
CA SER A 61 -10.35 5.93 13.84
C SER A 61 -9.88 4.92 14.91
N ASP A 62 -10.61 3.81 15.03
CA ASP A 62 -10.25 2.66 15.87
C ASP A 62 -9.30 1.69 15.16
N SER A 63 -9.01 1.89 13.87
CA SER A 63 -8.08 1.07 13.12
C SER A 63 -6.66 1.16 13.71
N PRO A 64 -5.88 0.06 13.68
CA PRO A 64 -4.53 0.04 14.23
C PRO A 64 -3.59 0.93 13.42
N TRP A 65 -2.50 1.41 14.05
CA TRP A 65 -1.42 2.13 13.36
C TRP A 65 -0.59 1.24 12.44
N PHE A 66 -0.50 -0.03 12.77
CA PHE A 66 0.10 -1.07 11.95
C PHE A 66 -0.61 -2.40 12.21
N SER A 67 -0.49 -3.32 11.27
CA SER A 67 -1.00 -4.68 11.42
C SER A 67 0.00 -5.68 10.83
N VAL A 68 0.00 -6.89 11.39
CA VAL A 68 0.70 -8.03 10.80
C VAL A 68 -0.33 -9.06 10.41
N VAL A 69 -0.43 -9.37 9.13
CA VAL A 69 -1.38 -10.33 8.60
C VAL A 69 -0.66 -11.45 7.86
N THR A 70 -1.26 -12.63 7.83
CA THR A 70 -0.74 -13.76 7.03
C THR A 70 -1.78 -14.15 6.00
N LEU A 71 -1.43 -14.06 4.72
CA LEU A 71 -2.29 -14.37 3.59
C LEU A 71 -1.57 -15.42 2.73
N GLU A 72 -2.22 -16.55 2.44
CA GLU A 72 -1.63 -17.67 1.68
C GLU A 72 -0.22 -18.07 2.16
N GLY A 73 0.04 -18.00 3.48
CA GLY A 73 1.33 -18.35 4.05
C GLY A 73 2.42 -17.26 3.96
N VAL A 74 2.14 -16.13 3.31
CA VAL A 74 3.02 -14.96 3.28
C VAL A 74 2.64 -14.01 4.42
N LYS A 75 3.63 -13.53 5.15
CA LYS A 75 3.45 -12.59 6.25
C LYS A 75 3.73 -11.16 5.80
N PHE A 76 2.75 -10.28 6.03
CA PHE A 76 2.76 -8.87 5.64
C PHE A 76 2.85 -7.97 6.85
N TYR A 77 3.67 -6.93 6.78
CA TYR A 77 3.66 -5.78 7.66
C TYR A 77 2.90 -4.64 6.97
N LEU A 78 1.81 -4.17 7.56
CA LEU A 78 0.95 -3.12 7.04
C LEU A 78 1.10 -1.88 7.91
N THR A 79 1.37 -0.73 7.32
CA THR A 79 1.42 0.56 8.01
C THR A 79 1.09 1.69 7.05
N HIS A 80 0.71 2.86 7.59
CA HIS A 80 0.62 4.05 6.76
C HIS A 80 2.01 4.62 6.43
N GLY A 81 2.95 4.56 7.36
CA GLY A 81 4.33 4.99 7.15
C GLY A 81 4.72 6.29 7.86
N ASN A 82 3.77 7.12 8.27
CA ASN A 82 4.06 8.38 8.96
C ASN A 82 4.80 8.20 10.29
N ARG A 83 4.60 7.08 10.98
CA ARG A 83 5.26 6.76 12.26
C ARG A 83 6.61 6.10 12.07
N GLU A 84 6.86 5.49 10.94
CA GLU A 84 8.11 4.86 10.54
C GLU A 84 9.11 5.85 9.95
N GLY A 85 8.74 7.12 9.88
CA GLY A 85 9.60 8.19 9.38
C GLY A 85 9.86 8.11 7.88
N VAL A 86 8.89 7.59 7.10
CA VAL A 86 9.02 7.54 5.65
C VAL A 86 9.02 8.95 5.07
N VAL A 87 9.87 9.14 4.07
CA VAL A 87 9.93 10.34 3.25
C VAL A 87 10.05 9.92 1.79
N TRP A 88 9.97 10.84 0.86
CA TRP A 88 9.96 10.54 -0.58
C TRP A 88 11.18 9.74 -1.09
N THR A 89 12.29 9.80 -0.37
CA THR A 89 13.56 9.16 -0.75
C THR A 89 13.96 8.01 0.17
N SER A 90 13.13 7.69 1.19
CA SER A 90 13.45 6.65 2.18
C SER A 90 12.17 6.02 2.70
N CYS A 91 12.20 4.70 2.85
CA CYS A 91 11.14 3.94 3.53
C CYS A 91 11.28 3.96 5.07
N GLY A 92 12.16 4.80 5.62
CA GLY A 92 12.34 4.92 7.07
C GLY A 92 12.69 3.58 7.74
N ASN A 93 12.01 3.28 8.84
CA ASN A 93 12.25 2.07 9.65
C ASN A 93 11.35 0.88 9.25
N ILE A 94 10.67 0.93 8.10
CA ILE A 94 9.71 -0.12 7.69
C ILE A 94 10.39 -1.49 7.59
N ALA A 95 11.57 -1.56 6.98
CA ALA A 95 12.33 -2.82 6.85
C ALA A 95 12.64 -3.43 8.22
N GLU A 96 13.11 -2.62 9.16
CA GLU A 96 13.42 -3.06 10.54
C GLU A 96 12.17 -3.62 11.24
N HIS A 97 11.03 -2.92 11.14
CA HIS A 97 9.78 -3.39 11.72
C HIS A 97 9.31 -4.68 11.05
N ALA A 98 9.31 -4.76 9.72
CA ALA A 98 8.92 -5.98 9.00
C ALA A 98 9.79 -7.18 9.41
N LYS A 99 11.11 -6.99 9.51
CA LYS A 99 12.07 -8.00 9.96
C LYS A 99 11.79 -8.48 11.38
N LYS A 100 11.51 -7.55 12.30
CA LYS A 100 11.17 -7.84 13.70
C LYS A 100 9.97 -8.77 13.82
N PHE A 101 8.97 -8.62 12.95
CA PHE A 101 7.78 -9.45 12.93
C PHE A 101 7.90 -10.68 11.99
N GLY A 102 9.04 -10.87 11.32
CA GLY A 102 9.27 -11.97 10.39
C GLY A 102 8.41 -11.86 9.12
N CYS A 103 8.14 -10.64 8.67
CA CYS A 103 7.40 -10.38 7.45
C CYS A 103 8.33 -10.35 6.24
N SER A 104 7.90 -10.95 5.13
CA SER A 104 8.63 -10.91 3.85
C SER A 104 8.14 -9.79 2.92
N ILE A 105 6.98 -9.23 3.24
CA ILE A 105 6.41 -8.10 2.51
C ILE A 105 6.00 -7.01 3.49
N ALA A 106 6.32 -5.77 3.19
CA ALA A 106 5.86 -4.58 3.89
C ALA A 106 5.13 -3.64 2.93
N LEU A 107 3.97 -3.14 3.35
CA LEU A 107 3.12 -2.26 2.57
C LEU A 107 2.91 -0.95 3.32
N TYR A 108 3.07 0.18 2.61
CA TYR A 108 2.89 1.52 3.18
C TYR A 108 2.34 2.54 2.17
N GLY A 109 1.92 3.71 2.64
CA GLY A 109 1.39 4.83 1.87
C GLY A 109 2.07 6.15 2.20
N HIS A 110 1.31 7.15 2.62
CA HIS A 110 1.71 8.46 3.16
C HIS A 110 2.43 9.39 2.18
N THR A 111 3.39 8.91 1.42
CA THR A 111 4.16 9.78 0.51
C THR A 111 3.41 10.11 -0.78
N HIS A 112 2.34 9.39 -1.08
CA HIS A 112 1.57 9.44 -2.33
C HIS A 112 2.45 9.17 -3.58
N CYS A 113 3.55 8.45 -3.41
CA CYS A 113 4.48 8.11 -4.48
C CYS A 113 4.61 6.58 -4.56
N ALA A 114 4.10 5.99 -5.64
CA ALA A 114 4.25 4.56 -5.86
C ALA A 114 5.74 4.19 -5.93
N ASN A 115 6.13 3.17 -5.16
CA ASN A 115 7.53 2.77 -5.05
C ASN A 115 7.66 1.29 -4.67
N HIS A 116 8.75 0.68 -5.08
CA HIS A 116 9.16 -0.66 -4.65
C HIS A 116 10.67 -0.70 -4.40
N VAL A 117 11.04 -1.15 -3.23
CA VAL A 117 12.43 -1.45 -2.86
C VAL A 117 12.50 -2.83 -2.23
N ILE A 118 13.68 -3.46 -2.29
CA ILE A 118 13.97 -4.70 -1.59
C ILE A 118 15.11 -4.39 -0.60
N ASP A 119 14.92 -4.77 0.65
CA ASP A 119 15.89 -4.61 1.73
C ASP A 119 15.94 -5.90 2.55
N ASP A 120 17.12 -6.55 2.63
CA ASP A 120 17.31 -7.84 3.31
C ASP A 120 16.24 -8.90 2.92
N ASP A 121 15.98 -9.08 1.62
CA ASP A 121 14.94 -9.98 1.06
C ASP A 121 13.49 -9.63 1.43
N ILE A 122 13.24 -8.47 2.05
CA ILE A 122 11.92 -7.95 2.32
C ILE A 122 11.48 -7.06 1.15
N HIS A 123 10.37 -7.39 0.54
CA HIS A 123 9.73 -6.52 -0.45
C HIS A 123 8.97 -5.40 0.25
N ILE A 124 9.34 -4.16 -0.01
CA ILE A 124 8.72 -2.96 0.58
C ILE A 124 8.05 -2.16 -0.53
N PHE A 125 6.73 -2.09 -0.48
CA PHE A 125 5.93 -1.40 -1.49
C PHE A 125 5.20 -0.20 -0.90
N ASN A 126 5.22 0.90 -1.63
CA ASN A 126 4.25 1.99 -1.47
C ASN A 126 3.26 1.92 -2.62
N SER A 127 1.97 1.78 -2.33
CA SER A 127 0.94 1.68 -3.38
C SER A 127 0.72 2.97 -4.16
N GLY A 128 1.31 4.07 -3.71
CA GLY A 128 0.98 5.41 -4.18
C GLY A 128 -0.29 5.94 -3.53
N SER A 129 -0.94 6.89 -4.15
CA SER A 129 -2.28 7.36 -3.78
C SER A 129 -3.25 7.07 -4.90
N ILE A 130 -4.42 6.52 -4.56
CA ILE A 130 -5.48 6.26 -5.54
C ILE A 130 -6.20 7.55 -5.98
N SER A 131 -5.95 8.67 -5.30
CA SER A 131 -6.67 9.93 -5.56
C SER A 131 -5.78 11.15 -5.78
N LEU A 132 -4.71 11.29 -5.02
CA LEU A 132 -3.87 12.49 -4.94
C LEU A 132 -2.38 12.16 -5.15
N PRO A 133 -1.97 11.61 -6.30
CA PRO A 133 -0.58 11.25 -6.53
C PRO A 133 0.33 12.48 -6.48
N ARG A 134 1.48 12.36 -5.83
CA ARG A 134 2.54 13.38 -5.84
C ARG A 134 3.60 13.11 -6.89
N GLN A 135 3.61 11.90 -7.43
CA GLN A 135 4.47 11.50 -8.54
C GLN A 135 3.73 10.49 -9.42
N GLY A 136 3.85 10.65 -10.75
CA GLY A 136 3.18 9.77 -11.70
C GLY A 136 1.67 10.00 -11.79
N VAL A 137 0.92 8.92 -11.79
CA VAL A 137 -0.55 8.90 -11.86
C VAL A 137 -1.14 8.30 -10.59
N ALA A 138 -2.45 8.49 -10.38
CA ALA A 138 -3.19 7.81 -9.32
C ALA A 138 -3.02 6.29 -9.47
N SER A 139 -2.73 5.60 -8.37
CA SER A 139 -2.32 4.21 -8.44
C SER A 139 -2.75 3.39 -7.24
N CYS A 140 -2.86 2.09 -7.48
CA CYS A 140 -2.90 1.04 -6.47
C CYS A 140 -1.87 -0.05 -6.82
N LEU A 141 -1.73 -1.04 -5.93
CA LEU A 141 -0.85 -2.18 -6.15
C LEU A 141 -1.69 -3.46 -6.18
N SER A 142 -1.49 -4.30 -7.19
CA SER A 142 -2.01 -5.65 -7.28
C SER A 142 -0.91 -6.64 -6.95
N LEU A 143 -1.19 -7.57 -6.02
CA LEU A 143 -0.27 -8.62 -5.63
C LEU A 143 -0.89 -9.98 -5.93
N GLU A 144 -0.12 -10.89 -6.51
CA GLU A 144 -0.47 -12.29 -6.63
C GLU A 144 0.36 -13.13 -5.66
N ILE A 145 -0.33 -13.84 -4.76
CA ILE A 145 0.29 -14.74 -3.78
C ILE A 145 -0.15 -16.17 -4.07
N GLN A 146 0.81 -17.08 -4.17
CA GLN A 146 0.54 -18.49 -4.37
C GLN A 146 1.56 -19.36 -3.64
N ASN A 147 1.08 -20.40 -2.92
CA ASN A 147 1.92 -21.39 -2.25
C ASN A 147 2.98 -20.75 -1.32
N GLY A 148 2.60 -19.72 -0.56
CA GLY A 148 3.49 -19.03 0.39
C GLY A 148 4.52 -18.12 -0.26
N LYS A 149 4.32 -17.70 -1.51
CA LYS A 149 5.26 -16.84 -2.25
C LYS A 149 4.54 -15.71 -2.97
N LEU A 150 5.22 -14.57 -3.07
CA LEU A 150 4.85 -13.50 -3.98
C LEU A 150 5.21 -13.96 -5.41
N ILE A 151 4.19 -14.07 -6.26
CA ILE A 151 4.33 -14.47 -7.67
C ILE A 151 4.48 -13.24 -8.55
N ASP A 152 3.64 -12.23 -8.32
CA ASP A 152 3.66 -11.01 -9.11
C ASP A 152 3.27 -9.79 -8.26
N ALA A 153 3.73 -8.61 -8.67
CA ALA A 153 3.42 -7.32 -8.07
C ALA A 153 3.33 -6.26 -9.16
N VAL A 154 2.13 -5.80 -9.46
CA VAL A 154 1.85 -4.87 -10.56
C VAL A 154 1.20 -3.60 -10.00
N PHE A 155 1.78 -2.44 -10.32
CA PHE A 155 1.12 -1.16 -10.07
C PHE A 155 0.10 -0.89 -11.17
N LEU A 156 -1.09 -0.49 -10.76
CA LEU A 156 -2.21 -0.22 -11.66
C LEU A 156 -2.65 1.24 -11.53
N ASN A 157 -3.13 1.84 -12.63
CA ASN A 157 -3.86 3.10 -12.61
C ASN A 157 -5.34 2.88 -12.18
N THR A 158 -6.14 3.94 -12.17
CA THR A 158 -7.56 3.90 -11.80
C THR A 158 -8.44 3.12 -12.78
N ASP A 159 -7.95 2.87 -14.00
CA ASP A 159 -8.64 2.06 -15.01
C ASP A 159 -8.27 0.56 -14.92
N GLY A 160 -7.37 0.20 -14.00
CA GLY A 160 -6.87 -1.17 -13.84
C GLY A 160 -5.75 -1.55 -14.82
N GLU A 161 -5.18 -0.58 -15.52
CA GLU A 161 -4.09 -0.82 -16.46
C GLU A 161 -2.72 -0.76 -15.77
N PRO A 162 -1.77 -1.64 -16.15
CA PRO A 162 -0.42 -1.62 -15.59
C PRO A 162 0.31 -0.31 -15.87
N ILE A 163 0.98 0.21 -14.84
CA ILE A 163 1.83 1.38 -14.93
C ILE A 163 3.29 1.05 -14.59
N SER A 164 4.22 1.74 -15.25
CA SER A 164 5.64 1.64 -14.92
C SER A 164 6.02 2.67 -13.87
N LEU A 165 6.74 2.22 -12.84
CA LEU A 165 7.30 3.15 -11.85
C LEU A 165 8.35 4.04 -12.51
N THR A 166 8.21 5.35 -12.36
CA THR A 166 9.23 6.30 -12.79
C THR A 166 10.48 6.10 -11.92
N LYS A 167 11.60 5.70 -12.52
CA LYS A 167 12.87 5.60 -11.80
C LYS A 167 13.17 6.95 -11.14
N GLN A 168 13.25 6.97 -9.82
CA GLN A 168 13.75 8.15 -9.10
C GLN A 168 15.17 8.42 -9.61
N LYS A 169 15.37 9.55 -10.29
CA LYS A 169 16.72 10.04 -10.56
C LYS A 169 17.33 10.39 -9.21
N ASN A 170 18.24 9.55 -8.72
CA ASN A 170 19.11 9.88 -7.59
C ASN A 170 19.80 11.21 -7.89
N LYS A 171 19.25 12.32 -7.42
CA LYS A 171 19.95 13.60 -7.31
C LYS A 171 20.86 13.55 -6.09
N SER A 172 21.85 12.65 -6.11
CA SER A 172 23.02 12.78 -5.25
C SER A 172 23.92 13.83 -5.91
N LYS A 173 23.88 15.05 -5.40
CA LYS A 173 24.97 16.03 -5.31
C LYS A 173 24.39 17.43 -5.05
N PHE A 174 23.95 17.69 -3.82
CA PHE A 174 24.08 19.05 -3.31
C PHE A 174 25.49 19.13 -2.69
N ARG A 175 26.43 19.71 -3.44
CA ARG A 175 27.68 20.25 -2.87
C ARG A 175 27.31 21.60 -2.25
N TRP A 176 27.44 21.71 -0.95
CA TRP A 176 27.52 23.01 -0.27
C TRP A 176 28.93 23.56 -0.55
N PHE A 177 28.98 24.74 -1.13
CA PHE A 177 30.16 25.62 -1.11
C PHE A 177 29.97 26.62 0.03
#